data_f1eb86b592d9a0fcc80482062e4019c1
#
_entry.id   f1eb86b592d9a0fcc80482062e4019c1
#
_cell.length_a   1.000
_cell.length_b   1.000
_cell.length_c   1.000
_cell.angle_alpha   90.00
_cell.angle_beta   90.00
_cell.angle_gamma   90.00
#
_symmetry.space_group_name_H-M   'P 1'
#
loop_
_entity.id
_entity.type
_entity.pdbx_description
1 polymer ?
#
loop_
_entity_poly.entity_id
_entity_poly.type
_entity_poly.pdbx_seq_one_letter_code
_entity_poly.pdbx_strand_id
1 'polypeptide(L)'
;MKYISAEEFLKQPKEIQKVFLDWWQPEEFDIYVNKELEKHRVTQVDLEDDVCNYYLKTEYIPLLTEGQLREFIENKTSELAKAQCKMKIEYKTKDEIEENKRGLNLIPLQSQEGYFIQITSTEFRGGIMKFHDLGTDLLKAYWQVACKIAYGCSELKIEEELKILKHRIEILKNGIKNCREWEYYTEISDLLESNKERYNKLMKDYYRFKDGEE
;
A
#
# COMPACT_ATOMS: atom_id res chain seq x y z
N MET A 1 -19.29 -1.26 15.93
CA MET A 1 -17.98 -1.51 15.33
C MET A 1 -17.50 -0.24 14.65
N LYS A 2 -16.27 0.22 14.89
CA LYS A 2 -15.68 1.38 14.19
C LYS A 2 -14.95 0.89 12.95
N TYR A 3 -14.96 1.68 11.88
CA TYR A 3 -14.27 1.41 10.61
C TYR A 3 -13.87 2.72 9.94
N ILE A 4 -12.93 2.64 9.02
CA ILE A 4 -12.53 3.78 8.17
C ILE A 4 -13.68 4.11 7.22
N SER A 5 -14.02 5.39 7.11
CA SER A 5 -15.09 5.80 6.19
C SER A 5 -14.66 5.68 4.73
N ALA A 6 -15.65 5.50 3.84
CA ALA A 6 -15.38 5.50 2.39
C ALA A 6 -14.71 6.80 1.93
N GLU A 7 -15.06 7.93 2.54
CA GLU A 7 -14.46 9.23 2.23
C GLU A 7 -12.97 9.28 2.58
N GLU A 8 -12.57 8.71 3.73
CA GLU A 8 -11.14 8.63 4.11
C GLU A 8 -10.37 7.68 3.21
N PHE A 9 -11.01 6.58 2.76
CA PHE A 9 -10.44 5.66 1.79
C PHE A 9 -10.26 6.33 0.42
N LEU A 10 -11.27 7.02 -0.08
CA LEU A 10 -11.27 7.69 -1.39
C LEU A 10 -10.32 8.91 -1.46
N LYS A 11 -9.93 9.49 -0.33
CA LYS A 11 -8.88 10.52 -0.27
C LYS A 11 -7.49 9.99 -0.56
N GLN A 12 -7.27 8.68 -0.50
CA GLN A 12 -5.98 8.10 -0.83
C GLN A 12 -5.79 8.05 -2.36
N PRO A 13 -4.56 8.19 -2.86
CA PRO A 13 -4.24 7.95 -4.27
C PRO A 13 -4.76 6.60 -4.74
N LYS A 14 -5.15 6.48 -6.01
CA LYS A 14 -5.72 5.25 -6.56
C LYS A 14 -4.79 4.03 -6.45
N GLU A 15 -3.50 4.26 -6.53
CA GLU A 15 -2.45 3.24 -6.34
C GLU A 15 -2.51 2.66 -4.93
N ILE A 16 -2.72 3.51 -3.93
CA ILE A 16 -2.86 3.11 -2.53
C ILE A 16 -4.19 2.38 -2.30
N GLN A 17 -5.29 2.93 -2.84
CA GLN A 17 -6.60 2.25 -2.81
C GLN A 17 -6.48 0.84 -3.39
N LYS A 18 -5.78 0.69 -4.52
CA LYS A 18 -5.57 -0.59 -5.17
C LYS A 18 -4.81 -1.59 -4.29
N VAL A 19 -3.80 -1.15 -3.54
CA VAL A 19 -3.06 -2.05 -2.62
C VAL A 19 -4.00 -2.63 -1.56
N PHE A 20 -4.93 -1.84 -1.03
CA PHE A 20 -5.93 -2.30 -0.08
C PHE A 20 -6.93 -3.25 -0.74
N LEU A 21 -7.44 -2.90 -1.93
CA LEU A 21 -8.41 -3.74 -2.66
C LEU A 21 -7.79 -5.08 -3.10
N ASP A 22 -6.54 -5.08 -3.56
CA ASP A 22 -5.80 -6.30 -3.93
C ASP A 22 -5.57 -7.22 -2.71
N TRP A 23 -5.45 -6.63 -1.51
CA TRP A 23 -5.25 -7.38 -0.27
C TRP A 23 -6.55 -7.87 0.34
N TRP A 24 -7.61 -7.05 0.29
CA TRP A 24 -8.87 -7.36 0.94
C TRP A 24 -9.51 -8.62 0.36
N GLN A 25 -9.71 -9.60 1.21
CA GLN A 25 -10.49 -10.80 0.91
C GLN A 25 -11.82 -10.66 1.64
N PRO A 26 -12.95 -10.43 0.94
CA PRO A 26 -14.24 -10.29 1.59
C PRO A 26 -14.60 -11.53 2.41
N GLU A 27 -15.02 -11.31 3.65
CA GLU A 27 -15.54 -12.35 4.54
C GLU A 27 -16.98 -12.06 4.92
N GLU A 28 -17.71 -13.07 5.36
CA GLU A 28 -19.08 -12.90 5.82
C GLU A 28 -19.12 -11.86 6.97
N PHE A 29 -20.05 -10.92 6.89
CA PHE A 29 -20.24 -9.78 7.78
C PHE A 29 -19.27 -8.60 7.57
N ASP A 30 -18.34 -8.66 6.65
CA ASP A 30 -17.59 -7.46 6.24
C ASP A 30 -18.54 -6.38 5.75
N ILE A 31 -18.12 -5.13 5.91
CA ILE A 31 -18.92 -3.97 5.50
C ILE A 31 -18.24 -3.29 4.33
N TYR A 32 -19.03 -2.97 3.31
CA TYR A 32 -18.59 -2.22 2.15
C TYR A 32 -19.60 -1.14 1.76
N VAL A 33 -19.21 -0.25 0.88
CA VAL A 33 -20.10 0.68 0.21
C VAL A 33 -20.06 0.47 -1.31
N ASN A 34 -21.21 0.60 -1.95
CA ASN A 34 -21.35 0.57 -3.40
C ASN A 34 -21.01 1.95 -4.02
N LYS A 35 -21.21 2.10 -5.33
CA LYS A 35 -20.97 3.35 -6.08
C LYS A 35 -21.83 4.52 -5.63
N GLU A 36 -23.01 4.23 -5.10
CA GLU A 36 -23.95 5.21 -4.56
C GLU A 36 -23.61 5.60 -3.12
N LEU A 37 -22.51 5.08 -2.57
CA LEU A 37 -22.08 5.21 -1.17
C LEU A 37 -23.06 4.62 -0.17
N GLU A 38 -23.90 3.70 -0.60
CA GLU A 38 -24.78 2.94 0.26
C GLU A 38 -24.02 1.81 0.95
N LYS A 39 -24.27 1.68 2.26
CA LYS A 39 -23.59 0.70 3.09
C LYS A 39 -24.29 -0.65 3.03
N HIS A 40 -23.50 -1.67 2.74
CA HIS A 40 -23.93 -3.06 2.68
C HIS A 40 -23.07 -3.94 3.59
N ARG A 41 -23.56 -5.14 3.85
CA ARG A 41 -22.82 -6.19 4.54
C ARG A 41 -22.64 -7.37 3.60
N VAL A 42 -21.46 -7.92 3.54
CA VAL A 42 -21.17 -9.14 2.79
C VAL A 42 -21.96 -10.30 3.40
N THR A 43 -22.67 -11.04 2.57
CA THR A 43 -23.40 -12.24 2.94
C THR A 43 -22.72 -13.48 2.34
N GLN A 44 -23.08 -14.65 2.84
CA GLN A 44 -22.60 -15.91 2.27
C GLN A 44 -22.97 -16.03 0.78
N VAL A 45 -24.15 -15.57 0.40
CA VAL A 45 -24.62 -15.60 -1.01
C VAL A 45 -23.72 -14.73 -1.90
N ASP A 46 -23.29 -13.56 -1.42
CA ASP A 46 -22.37 -12.68 -2.18
C ASP A 46 -21.01 -13.34 -2.41
N LEU A 47 -20.56 -14.18 -1.48
CA LEU A 47 -19.27 -14.88 -1.58
C LEU A 47 -19.34 -16.10 -2.51
N GLU A 48 -20.49 -16.76 -2.58
CA GLU A 48 -20.74 -17.94 -3.42
C GLU A 48 -21.06 -17.56 -4.87
N ASP A 49 -21.55 -16.34 -5.12
CA ASP A 49 -21.83 -15.81 -6.45
C ASP A 49 -20.59 -15.17 -7.07
N ASP A 50 -20.07 -15.74 -8.15
CA ASP A 50 -18.86 -15.28 -8.84
C ASP A 50 -18.95 -13.81 -9.30
N VAL A 51 -20.14 -13.36 -9.70
CA VAL A 51 -20.40 -11.99 -10.19
C VAL A 51 -20.37 -11.01 -9.02
N CYS A 52 -21.06 -11.32 -7.94
CA CYS A 52 -21.06 -10.51 -6.73
C CYS A 52 -19.66 -10.42 -6.12
N ASN A 53 -18.95 -11.53 -6.02
CA ASN A 53 -17.57 -11.59 -5.53
C ASN A 53 -16.61 -10.77 -6.41
N TYR A 54 -16.78 -10.78 -7.72
CA TYR A 54 -16.03 -9.92 -8.64
C TYR A 54 -16.27 -8.43 -8.32
N TYR A 55 -17.52 -7.99 -8.16
CA TYR A 55 -17.85 -6.60 -7.84
C TYR A 55 -17.33 -6.19 -6.46
N LEU A 56 -17.39 -7.07 -5.46
CA LEU A 56 -16.81 -6.81 -4.14
C LEU A 56 -15.34 -6.41 -4.25
N LYS A 57 -14.57 -7.08 -5.12
CA LYS A 57 -13.13 -6.87 -5.28
C LYS A 57 -12.74 -5.74 -6.24
N THR A 58 -13.62 -5.33 -7.13
CA THR A 58 -13.26 -4.41 -8.23
C THR A 58 -13.95 -3.06 -8.17
N GLU A 59 -15.16 -3.00 -7.60
CA GLU A 59 -16.00 -1.81 -7.70
C GLU A 59 -16.44 -1.24 -6.36
N TYR A 60 -16.43 -2.07 -5.30
CA TYR A 60 -16.91 -1.66 -3.98
C TYR A 60 -15.76 -1.27 -3.06
N ILE A 61 -16.05 -0.41 -2.10
CA ILE A 61 -15.08 0.13 -1.16
C ILE A 61 -15.24 -0.58 0.19
N PRO A 62 -14.25 -1.34 0.67
CA PRO A 62 -14.29 -1.94 1.98
C PRO A 62 -14.27 -0.88 3.10
N LEU A 63 -15.10 -1.04 4.11
CA LEU A 63 -15.03 -0.25 5.33
C LEU A 63 -14.16 -0.99 6.35
N LEU A 64 -12.86 -0.78 6.26
CA LEU A 64 -11.86 -1.52 7.04
C LEU A 64 -11.95 -1.23 8.54
N THR A 65 -12.01 -2.29 9.30
CA THR A 65 -12.02 -2.28 10.76
C THR A 65 -10.60 -2.22 11.34
N GLU A 66 -10.50 -1.97 12.63
CA GLU A 66 -9.22 -2.01 13.37
C GLU A 66 -8.51 -3.36 13.22
N GLY A 67 -9.25 -4.47 13.32
CA GLY A 67 -8.70 -5.82 13.14
C GLY A 67 -8.12 -6.05 11.74
N GLN A 68 -8.88 -5.68 10.72
CA GLN A 68 -8.44 -5.79 9.33
C GLN A 68 -7.23 -4.90 9.02
N LEU A 69 -7.19 -3.68 9.54
CA LEU A 69 -6.03 -2.80 9.36
C LEU A 69 -4.78 -3.36 10.02
N ARG A 70 -4.93 -3.95 11.22
CA ARG A 70 -3.83 -4.62 11.90
C ARG A 70 -3.30 -5.79 11.09
N GLU A 71 -4.20 -6.63 10.59
CA GLU A 71 -3.85 -7.77 9.75
C GLU A 71 -3.16 -7.33 8.46
N PHE A 72 -3.70 -6.29 7.77
CA PHE A 72 -3.06 -5.69 6.60
C PHE A 72 -1.62 -5.27 6.90
N ILE A 73 -1.39 -4.54 8.00
CA ILE A 73 -0.07 -4.07 8.41
C ILE A 73 0.88 -5.25 8.61
N GLU A 74 0.48 -6.26 9.37
CA GLU A 74 1.31 -7.43 9.68
C GLU A 74 1.62 -8.25 8.41
N ASN A 75 0.64 -8.46 7.53
CA ASN A 75 0.79 -9.20 6.28
C ASN A 75 1.72 -8.46 5.31
N LYS A 76 1.45 -7.19 5.04
CA LYS A 76 2.23 -6.41 4.06
C LYS A 76 3.67 -6.16 4.53
N THR A 77 3.88 -5.90 5.80
CA THR A 77 5.25 -5.76 6.33
C THR A 77 6.01 -7.08 6.30
N SER A 78 5.34 -8.22 6.54
CA SER A 78 5.96 -9.54 6.42
C SER A 78 6.33 -9.88 4.98
N GLU A 79 5.47 -9.54 4.00
CA GLU A 79 5.78 -9.66 2.57
C GLU A 79 7.01 -8.83 2.18
N LEU A 80 7.05 -7.55 2.59
CA LEU A 80 8.14 -6.63 2.28
C LEU A 80 9.47 -7.06 2.90
N ALA A 81 9.43 -7.51 4.17
CA ALA A 81 10.61 -7.96 4.89
C ALA A 81 11.07 -9.38 4.47
N LYS A 82 10.24 -10.12 3.74
CA LYS A 82 10.40 -11.57 3.48
C LYS A 82 10.64 -12.37 4.77
N ALA A 83 10.03 -11.92 5.87
CA ALA A 83 10.20 -12.46 7.21
C ALA A 83 8.96 -12.13 8.05
N GLN A 84 8.67 -12.96 9.06
CA GLN A 84 7.54 -12.70 9.95
C GLN A 84 7.76 -11.40 10.73
N CYS A 85 6.80 -10.46 10.61
CA CYS A 85 6.78 -9.23 11.36
C CYS A 85 5.73 -9.28 12.47
N LYS A 86 6.06 -8.64 13.59
CA LYS A 86 5.14 -8.48 14.72
C LYS A 86 4.96 -7.01 15.02
N MET A 87 3.73 -6.62 15.30
CA MET A 87 3.38 -5.27 15.65
C MET A 87 3.19 -5.13 17.17
N LYS A 88 3.78 -4.08 17.73
CA LYS A 88 3.57 -3.63 19.11
C LYS A 88 2.96 -2.25 19.10
N ILE A 89 1.96 -2.04 19.95
CA ILE A 89 1.25 -0.76 20.07
C ILE A 89 1.39 -0.31 21.51
N GLU A 90 1.68 0.97 21.67
CA GLU A 90 1.76 1.65 22.94
C GLU A 90 1.00 2.97 22.85
N TYR A 91 0.33 3.34 23.91
CA TYR A 91 -0.22 4.68 24.11
C TYR A 91 0.71 5.43 25.06
N LYS A 92 1.18 6.60 24.66
CA LYS A 92 2.04 7.44 25.49
C LYS A 92 1.27 8.66 25.97
N THR A 93 1.20 8.82 27.27
CA THR A 93 0.63 10.00 27.91
C THR A 93 1.63 11.17 27.92
N LYS A 94 1.12 12.38 28.17
CA LYS A 94 2.00 13.57 28.29
C LYS A 94 3.02 13.40 29.41
N ASP A 95 2.64 12.81 30.54
CA ASP A 95 3.50 12.65 31.70
C ASP A 95 4.68 11.70 31.39
N GLU A 96 4.40 10.56 30.73
CA GLU A 96 5.45 9.62 30.31
C GLU A 96 6.41 10.23 29.29
N ILE A 97 5.91 11.09 28.40
CA ILE A 97 6.74 11.81 27.43
C ILE A 97 7.65 12.82 28.14
N GLU A 98 7.13 13.54 29.14
CA GLU A 98 7.91 14.51 29.92
C GLU A 98 8.95 13.84 30.83
N GLU A 99 8.63 12.70 31.45
CA GLU A 99 9.57 11.91 32.23
C GLU A 99 10.72 11.39 31.35
N ASN A 100 10.42 10.89 30.16
CA ASN A 100 11.44 10.44 29.20
C ASN A 100 12.34 11.60 28.72
N LYS A 101 11.79 12.81 28.57
CA LYS A 101 12.59 14.01 28.24
C LYS A 101 13.55 14.42 29.36
N ARG A 102 13.18 14.22 30.62
CA ARG A 102 14.03 14.52 31.77
C ARG A 102 15.15 13.52 31.98
N GLY A 103 14.96 12.27 31.59
CA GLY A 103 15.92 11.18 31.79
C GLY A 103 16.96 11.00 30.69
N LEU A 104 16.75 11.50 29.52
CA LEU A 104 17.61 11.33 28.36
C LEU A 104 17.89 12.70 27.73
N ASN A 105 19.10 13.22 27.94
CA ASN A 105 19.61 14.43 27.27
C ASN A 105 19.74 14.30 25.72
N LEU A 106 19.02 13.42 25.11
CA LEU A 106 19.08 13.09 23.68
C LEU A 106 17.71 13.18 23.08
N ILE A 107 17.52 14.23 22.26
CA ILE A 107 16.47 14.48 21.28
C ILE A 107 15.34 15.38 21.82
N PRO A 108 15.17 16.59 21.26
CA PRO A 108 13.95 17.34 21.38
C PRO A 108 12.92 16.73 20.41
N LEU A 109 12.38 15.57 20.75
CA LEU A 109 11.18 15.08 20.11
C LEU A 109 10.03 15.91 20.67
N GLN A 110 9.37 16.68 19.81
CA GLN A 110 8.03 17.24 20.03
C GLN A 110 7.03 16.08 20.01
N SER A 111 7.23 15.08 20.89
CA SER A 111 6.32 13.96 21.00
C SER A 111 5.02 14.49 21.57
N GLN A 112 3.95 14.29 20.85
CA GLN A 112 2.59 14.57 21.28
C GLN A 112 2.01 13.33 21.95
N GLU A 113 1.07 13.54 22.86
CA GLU A 113 0.28 12.45 23.43
C GLU A 113 -0.41 11.65 22.33
N GLY A 114 -0.32 10.31 22.40
CA GLY A 114 -0.98 9.46 21.43
C GLY A 114 -0.36 8.09 21.23
N TYR A 115 -0.86 7.41 20.21
CA TYR A 115 -0.42 6.08 19.86
C TYR A 115 0.95 6.08 19.19
N PHE A 116 1.69 5.03 19.51
CA PHE A 116 2.95 4.67 18.92
C PHE A 116 2.86 3.22 18.43
N ILE A 117 3.23 2.98 17.19
CA ILE A 117 3.25 1.65 16.59
C ILE A 117 4.68 1.30 16.20
N GLN A 118 5.12 0.13 16.63
CA GLN A 118 6.42 -0.43 16.32
C GLN A 118 6.23 -1.78 15.64
N ILE A 119 6.91 -1.98 14.51
CA ILE A 119 6.91 -3.23 13.76
C ILE A 119 8.32 -3.79 13.80
N THR A 120 8.47 -5.03 14.26
CA THR A 120 9.76 -5.74 14.38
C THR A 120 9.73 -6.99 13.54
N SER A 121 10.80 -7.23 12.78
CA SER A 121 11.03 -8.52 12.10
C SER A 121 11.73 -9.48 13.06
N THR A 122 11.33 -10.76 13.00
CA THR A 122 11.96 -11.84 13.80
C THR A 122 13.33 -12.24 13.29
N GLU A 123 13.64 -12.00 12.01
CA GLU A 123 14.88 -12.46 11.35
C GLU A 123 15.94 -11.37 11.19
N PHE A 124 15.55 -10.11 11.16
CA PHE A 124 16.49 -9.00 11.04
C PHE A 124 16.83 -8.37 12.39
N ARG A 125 18.05 -8.55 12.84
CA ARG A 125 18.62 -7.75 13.94
C ARG A 125 18.67 -6.29 13.50
N GLY A 126 17.61 -5.53 13.79
CA GLY A 126 17.56 -4.08 13.60
C GLY A 126 16.53 -3.53 12.61
N GLY A 127 15.76 -4.35 11.92
CA GLY A 127 14.64 -3.89 11.09
C GLY A 127 13.45 -3.48 11.96
N ILE A 128 13.47 -2.26 12.50
CA ILE A 128 12.37 -1.73 13.30
C ILE A 128 11.78 -0.53 12.55
N MET A 129 10.52 -0.68 12.13
CA MET A 129 9.72 0.47 11.70
C MET A 129 9.05 1.08 12.92
N LYS A 130 9.18 2.38 13.10
CA LYS A 130 8.58 3.12 14.20
C LYS A 130 7.73 4.25 13.66
N PHE A 131 6.50 4.30 14.12
CA PHE A 131 5.53 5.33 13.76
C PHE A 131 5.12 6.08 15.04
N HIS A 132 5.41 7.36 15.07
CA HIS A 132 5.18 8.25 16.22
C HIS A 132 4.06 9.22 15.90
N ASP A 133 3.52 9.87 16.93
CA ASP A 133 2.56 10.97 16.82
C ASP A 133 1.30 10.64 16.02
N LEU A 134 0.77 9.42 16.24
CA LEU A 134 -0.37 8.89 15.51
C LEU A 134 -1.74 9.39 16.06
N GLY A 135 -1.71 10.34 17.02
CA GLY A 135 -2.91 10.87 17.66
C GLY A 135 -3.52 9.92 18.69
N THR A 136 -4.71 10.27 19.18
CA THR A 136 -5.39 9.58 20.29
C THR A 136 -6.50 8.61 19.86
N ASP A 137 -6.79 8.51 18.56
CA ASP A 137 -7.75 7.55 17.99
C ASP A 137 -6.99 6.37 17.39
N LEU A 138 -7.19 5.19 17.98
CA LEU A 138 -6.48 3.97 17.59
C LEU A 138 -6.78 3.54 16.15
N LEU A 139 -8.02 3.63 15.72
CA LEU A 139 -8.39 3.28 14.34
C LEU A 139 -7.69 4.19 13.33
N LYS A 140 -7.62 5.50 13.60
CA LYS A 140 -6.89 6.45 12.76
C LYS A 140 -5.38 6.22 12.80
N ALA A 141 -4.84 5.83 13.96
CA ALA A 141 -3.44 5.44 14.08
C ALA A 141 -3.10 4.25 13.17
N TYR A 142 -3.91 3.20 13.19
CA TYR A 142 -3.77 2.06 12.27
C TYR A 142 -3.90 2.48 10.81
N TRP A 143 -4.90 3.32 10.49
CA TRP A 143 -5.11 3.79 9.12
C TRP A 143 -3.88 4.55 8.58
N GLN A 144 -3.32 5.47 9.36
CA GLN A 144 -2.12 6.22 8.97
C GLN A 144 -0.93 5.29 8.69
N VAL A 145 -0.72 4.28 9.55
CA VAL A 145 0.37 3.31 9.36
C VAL A 145 0.10 2.42 8.14
N ALA A 146 -1.12 1.93 7.99
CA ALA A 146 -1.52 1.12 6.84
C ALA A 146 -1.33 1.86 5.51
N CYS A 147 -1.70 3.14 5.43
CA CYS A 147 -1.46 3.97 4.24
C CYS A 147 0.03 4.14 3.94
N LYS A 148 0.89 4.36 4.94
CA LYS A 148 2.35 4.46 4.74
C LYS A 148 2.95 3.15 4.23
N ILE A 149 2.48 2.01 4.72
CA ILE A 149 2.91 0.69 4.25
C ILE A 149 2.41 0.44 2.84
N ALA A 150 1.14 0.74 2.55
CA ALA A 150 0.57 0.62 1.20
C ALA A 150 1.33 1.48 0.19
N TYR A 151 1.76 2.69 0.59
CA TYR A 151 2.62 3.57 -0.21
C TYR A 151 3.94 2.88 -0.57
N GLY A 152 4.64 2.32 0.41
CA GLY A 152 5.89 1.58 0.17
C GLY A 152 5.70 0.34 -0.73
N CYS A 153 4.58 -0.38 -0.59
CA CYS A 153 4.24 -1.49 -1.47
C CYS A 153 4.00 -1.03 -2.92
N SER A 154 3.32 0.09 -3.12
CA SER A 154 3.06 0.64 -4.44
C SER A 154 4.34 1.13 -5.11
N GLU A 155 5.20 1.84 -4.38
CA GLU A 155 6.49 2.32 -4.87
C GLU A 155 7.37 1.16 -5.37
N LEU A 156 7.49 0.09 -4.60
CA LEU A 156 8.28 -1.09 -4.97
C LEU A 156 7.72 -1.79 -6.21
N LYS A 157 6.40 -1.90 -6.35
CA LYS A 157 5.78 -2.47 -7.55
C LYS A 157 6.11 -1.65 -8.80
N ILE A 158 6.02 -0.33 -8.71
CA ILE A 158 6.36 0.57 -9.82
C ILE A 158 7.83 0.45 -10.19
N GLU A 159 8.74 0.43 -9.21
CA GLU A 159 10.17 0.27 -9.45
C GLU A 159 10.52 -1.06 -10.13
N GLU A 160 9.86 -2.15 -9.72
CA GLU A 160 10.05 -3.47 -10.34
C GLU A 160 9.55 -3.48 -11.77
N GLU A 161 8.37 -2.91 -12.06
CA GLU A 161 7.85 -2.79 -13.42
C GLU A 161 8.77 -1.95 -14.31
N LEU A 162 9.30 -0.85 -13.79
CA LEU A 162 10.28 -0.02 -14.51
C LEU A 162 11.55 -0.81 -14.85
N LYS A 163 12.05 -1.64 -13.94
CA LYS A 163 13.22 -2.51 -14.20
C LYS A 163 12.93 -3.52 -15.32
N ILE A 164 11.76 -4.15 -15.27
CA ILE A 164 11.32 -5.12 -16.30
C ILE A 164 11.21 -4.45 -17.67
N LEU A 165 10.55 -3.29 -17.74
CA LEU A 165 10.39 -2.53 -18.98
C LEU A 165 11.74 -2.07 -19.56
N LYS A 166 12.64 -1.58 -18.72
CA LYS A 166 13.99 -1.20 -19.12
C LYS A 166 14.76 -2.38 -19.73
N HIS A 167 14.68 -3.55 -19.11
CA HIS A 167 15.31 -4.75 -19.62
C HIS A 167 14.70 -5.20 -20.96
N ARG A 168 13.37 -5.18 -21.10
CA ARG A 168 12.70 -5.49 -22.37
C ARG A 168 13.10 -4.53 -23.50
N ILE A 169 13.17 -3.24 -23.22
CA ILE A 169 13.63 -2.21 -24.18
C ILE A 169 15.04 -2.53 -24.67
N GLU A 170 15.94 -2.96 -23.78
CA GLU A 170 17.32 -3.31 -24.14
C GLU A 170 17.38 -4.55 -25.05
N ILE A 171 16.59 -5.59 -24.74
CA ILE A 171 16.47 -6.79 -25.58
C ILE A 171 15.97 -6.42 -26.98
N LEU A 172 14.91 -5.61 -27.07
CA LEU A 172 14.35 -5.19 -28.37
C LEU A 172 15.33 -4.35 -29.18
N LYS A 173 16.07 -3.42 -28.55
CA LYS A 173 17.12 -2.66 -29.22
C LYS A 173 18.21 -3.54 -29.82
N ASN A 174 18.61 -4.59 -29.08
CA ASN A 174 19.60 -5.56 -29.57
C ASN A 174 19.02 -6.43 -30.68
N GLY A 175 17.73 -6.81 -30.59
CA GLY A 175 17.01 -7.51 -31.64
C GLY A 175 17.01 -6.75 -32.96
N ILE A 176 16.69 -5.45 -32.93
CA ILE A 176 16.70 -4.56 -34.11
C ILE A 176 18.09 -4.52 -34.75
N LYS A 177 19.16 -4.38 -33.96
CA LYS A 177 20.54 -4.34 -34.49
C LYS A 177 20.94 -5.60 -35.23
N ASN A 178 20.38 -6.73 -34.85
CA ASN A 178 20.74 -8.06 -35.40
C ASN A 178 19.71 -8.57 -36.42
N CYS A 179 18.61 -7.85 -36.65
CA CYS A 179 17.54 -8.26 -37.55
C CYS A 179 17.98 -8.03 -39.02
N ARG A 180 17.88 -9.08 -39.85
CA ARG A 180 18.19 -9.04 -41.28
C ARG A 180 16.95 -9.05 -42.17
N GLU A 181 15.81 -9.38 -41.64
CA GLU A 181 14.55 -9.51 -42.36
C GLU A 181 13.64 -8.32 -42.03
N TRP A 182 13.12 -7.67 -43.10
CA TRP A 182 12.35 -6.43 -42.97
C TRP A 182 11.04 -6.61 -42.19
N GLU A 183 10.33 -7.70 -42.36
CA GLU A 183 9.07 -7.96 -41.68
C GLU A 183 9.27 -8.03 -40.15
N TYR A 184 10.23 -8.81 -39.69
CA TYR A 184 10.57 -8.88 -38.25
C TYR A 184 11.10 -7.57 -37.68
N TYR A 185 11.82 -6.79 -38.51
CA TYR A 185 12.30 -5.47 -38.11
C TYR A 185 11.14 -4.55 -37.75
N THR A 186 10.06 -4.51 -38.53
CA THR A 186 8.89 -3.65 -38.30
C THR A 186 8.19 -4.06 -37.00
N GLU A 187 7.90 -5.34 -36.81
CA GLU A 187 7.27 -5.85 -35.60
C GLU A 187 8.08 -5.54 -34.32
N ILE A 188 9.39 -5.74 -34.35
CA ILE A 188 10.27 -5.45 -33.20
C ILE A 188 10.34 -3.94 -32.96
N SER A 189 10.32 -3.13 -34.00
CA SER A 189 10.33 -1.66 -33.89
C SER A 189 9.05 -1.15 -33.22
N ASP A 190 7.89 -1.66 -33.60
CA ASP A 190 6.59 -1.28 -33.02
C ASP A 190 6.51 -1.69 -31.55
N LEU A 191 6.98 -2.90 -31.22
CA LEU A 191 7.08 -3.37 -29.84
C LEU A 191 8.04 -2.50 -29.00
N LEU A 192 9.15 -2.08 -29.59
CA LEU A 192 10.11 -1.19 -28.92
C LEU A 192 9.48 0.17 -28.60
N GLU A 193 8.77 0.77 -29.55
CA GLU A 193 8.13 2.05 -29.34
C GLU A 193 7.02 1.98 -28.27
N SER A 194 6.15 0.96 -28.34
CA SER A 194 5.13 0.71 -27.33
C SER A 194 5.72 0.53 -25.91
N ASN A 195 6.82 -0.22 -25.76
CA ASN A 195 7.47 -0.38 -24.46
C ASN A 195 8.12 0.92 -23.97
N LYS A 196 8.67 1.75 -24.85
CA LYS A 196 9.21 3.07 -24.48
C LYS A 196 8.10 4.03 -24.01
N GLU A 197 6.98 4.08 -24.72
CA GLU A 197 5.83 4.89 -24.33
C GLU A 197 5.32 4.48 -22.95
N ARG A 198 5.15 3.16 -22.71
CA ARG A 198 4.74 2.64 -21.41
C ARG A 198 5.75 2.98 -20.32
N TYR A 199 7.03 2.84 -20.58
CA TYR A 199 8.10 3.20 -19.63
C TYR A 199 8.06 4.70 -19.29
N ASN A 200 7.95 5.57 -20.30
CA ASN A 200 7.90 7.01 -20.07
C ASN A 200 6.64 7.44 -19.29
N LYS A 201 5.51 6.81 -19.57
CA LYS A 201 4.27 7.05 -18.81
C LYS A 201 4.44 6.63 -17.34
N LEU A 202 4.94 5.42 -17.11
CA LEU A 202 5.14 4.89 -15.76
C LEU A 202 6.16 5.71 -14.97
N MET A 203 7.23 6.19 -15.61
CA MET A 203 8.20 7.11 -14.99
C MET A 203 7.54 8.43 -14.56
N LYS A 204 6.68 9.00 -15.43
CA LYS A 204 5.94 10.22 -15.10
C LYS A 204 5.01 10.01 -13.91
N ASP A 205 4.28 8.89 -13.87
CA ASP A 205 3.40 8.53 -12.78
C ASP A 205 4.20 8.27 -11.48
N TYR A 206 5.38 7.63 -11.58
CA TYR A 206 6.29 7.40 -10.46
C TYR A 206 6.80 8.72 -9.83
N TYR A 207 7.20 9.70 -10.63
CA TYR A 207 7.64 10.99 -10.10
C TYR A 207 6.48 11.78 -9.49
N ARG A 208 5.29 11.80 -10.10
CA ARG A 208 4.10 12.41 -9.49
C ARG A 208 3.77 11.78 -8.15
N PHE A 209 3.84 10.47 -8.08
CA PHE A 209 3.62 9.71 -6.86
C PHE A 209 4.65 10.07 -5.76
N LYS A 210 5.93 10.22 -6.12
CA LYS A 210 6.99 10.62 -5.18
C LYS A 210 6.87 12.07 -4.71
N ASP A 211 6.52 12.97 -5.58
CA ASP A 211 6.42 14.39 -5.27
C ASP A 211 5.11 14.76 -4.58
N GLY A 212 4.17 13.81 -4.43
CA GLY A 212 2.86 14.02 -3.79
C GLY A 212 1.95 14.97 -4.59
N GLU A 213 2.22 15.14 -5.89
CA GLU A 213 1.39 15.92 -6.81
C GLU A 213 0.21 15.07 -7.28
N GLU A 214 -1.03 15.51 -6.96
CA GLU A 214 -2.29 14.95 -7.46
C GLU A 214 -2.53 15.27 -8.96
#